data_ce5e814a4ebe9c2c22edc360fb342534
#
_entry.id   ce5e814a4ebe9c2c22edc360fb342534
#
_cell.length_a   1.000
_cell.length_b   1.000
_cell.length_c   1.000
_cell.angle_alpha   90.00
_cell.angle_beta   90.00
_cell.angle_gamma   90.00
#
_symmetry.space_group_name_H-M   'P 1'
#
loop_
_entity.id
_entity.type
_entity.pdbx_description
1 polymer ?
#
loop_
_entity_poly.entity_id
_entity_poly.type
_entity_poly.pdbx_seq_one_letter_code
_entity_poly.pdbx_strand_id
1 'polypeptide(L)'
;MNYRTHNFSNNRIGGDGIGSKAGQGIYDESSTPKYAIGEKLELADGRVFRYGYTAGAINRGLLVSQDVSSTCLVETDNAVIAASGDFSPAANSKQFQLTLGSISADDWAGGYLQITDDAGEGHQYRIKSNSATGATTSGKVDVYLYDPIQVALTTASDLAVTGSLWYNVVGATAGTDYIVSGVTPISFTANYYGWFQTAGIATILSDTAIAIGDNLTLSDGVTGAVQLKDAETEPLIGYACFAPDDSGHVGVVLQGLVA
;
A
#
# COMPACT_ATOMS: atom_id res chain seq x y z
N MET A 1 4.59 -39.04 -16.69
CA MET A 1 5.62 -38.07 -16.36
C MET A 1 5.20 -37.40 -15.05
N ASN A 2 5.84 -37.71 -13.93
CA ASN A 2 5.47 -37.18 -12.62
C ASN A 2 6.09 -35.81 -12.47
N TYR A 3 5.24 -34.76 -12.48
CA TYR A 3 5.68 -33.43 -12.07
C TYR A 3 5.88 -33.45 -10.55
N ARG A 4 7.12 -33.33 -10.09
CA ARG A 4 7.41 -33.07 -8.68
C ARG A 4 6.88 -31.68 -8.34
N THR A 5 5.87 -31.64 -7.48
CA THR A 5 5.47 -30.41 -6.79
C THR A 5 6.62 -29.96 -5.91
N HIS A 6 7.34 -28.94 -6.33
CA HIS A 6 8.27 -28.26 -5.45
C HIS A 6 7.45 -27.42 -4.47
N ASN A 7 7.49 -27.78 -3.20
CA ASN A 7 7.03 -26.92 -2.10
C ASN A 7 7.94 -25.70 -2.07
N PHE A 8 7.52 -24.61 -2.71
CA PHE A 8 8.10 -23.31 -2.49
C PHE A 8 7.49 -22.71 -1.22
N SER A 9 8.35 -22.04 -0.42
CA SER A 9 7.98 -21.36 0.82
C SER A 9 6.67 -20.59 0.68
N ASN A 10 5.95 -20.44 1.77
CA ASN A 10 4.56 -19.96 1.97
C ASN A 10 4.07 -18.72 1.16
N ASN A 11 4.88 -18.14 0.29
CA ASN A 11 4.56 -16.98 -0.53
C ASN A 11 4.47 -17.25 -2.05
N ARG A 12 4.64 -18.52 -2.48
CA ARG A 12 4.49 -18.87 -3.88
C ARG A 12 3.34 -19.85 -4.03
N ILE A 13 2.43 -19.53 -4.90
CA ILE A 13 1.36 -20.43 -5.27
C ILE A 13 1.86 -21.21 -6.48
N GLY A 14 2.05 -22.50 -6.28
CA GLY A 14 2.34 -23.44 -7.34
C GLY A 14 1.06 -23.99 -7.94
N GLY A 15 0.99 -24.02 -9.23
CA GLY A 15 0.56 -25.24 -9.84
C GLY A 15 -0.56 -25.22 -10.83
N ASP A 16 -1.45 -24.27 -10.88
CA ASP A 16 -2.58 -24.28 -11.83
C ASP A 16 -2.72 -23.02 -12.71
N GLY A 17 -1.74 -22.12 -12.64
CA GLY A 17 -1.75 -20.92 -13.48
C GLY A 17 -2.85 -19.90 -13.12
N ILE A 18 -3.66 -20.20 -12.14
CA ILE A 18 -4.69 -19.29 -11.60
C ILE A 18 -4.10 -18.69 -10.34
N GLY A 19 -3.76 -17.40 -10.36
CA GLY A 19 -3.20 -16.69 -9.22
C GLY A 19 -4.16 -16.68 -8.05
N SER A 20 -4.14 -17.72 -7.25
CA SER A 20 -4.89 -17.78 -6.01
C SER A 20 -4.00 -18.23 -4.86
N LYS A 21 -4.11 -17.54 -3.75
CA LYS A 21 -3.69 -18.03 -2.44
C LYS A 21 -4.91 -18.73 -1.82
N ALA A 22 -4.71 -19.74 -0.99
CA ALA A 22 -5.85 -20.44 -0.38
C ALA A 22 -6.80 -19.44 0.29
N GLY A 23 -7.92 -19.11 -0.35
CA GLY A 23 -8.96 -18.23 0.19
C GLY A 23 -9.36 -17.03 -0.67
N GLN A 24 -8.50 -16.48 -1.54
CA GLN A 24 -8.87 -15.38 -2.45
C GLN A 24 -7.93 -15.31 -3.65
N GLY A 25 -8.46 -15.41 -4.85
CA GLY A 25 -7.75 -15.24 -6.11
C GLY A 25 -7.47 -13.79 -6.46
N ILE A 26 -6.61 -13.57 -7.47
CA ILE A 26 -6.29 -12.23 -7.97
C ILE A 26 -7.47 -11.54 -8.67
N TYR A 27 -8.50 -12.29 -9.01
CA TYR A 27 -9.72 -11.80 -9.64
C TYR A 27 -10.94 -11.82 -8.70
N ASP A 28 -10.70 -11.95 -7.39
CA ASP A 28 -11.72 -11.95 -6.37
C ASP A 28 -11.61 -10.72 -5.47
N GLU A 29 -12.75 -10.21 -5.01
CA GLU A 29 -12.82 -9.20 -3.95
C GLU A 29 -13.56 -9.74 -2.71
N SER A 30 -13.33 -9.15 -1.55
CA SER A 30 -13.97 -9.56 -0.30
C SER A 30 -14.26 -8.37 0.60
N SER A 31 -15.44 -8.34 1.23
CA SER A 31 -15.79 -7.33 2.26
C SER A 31 -15.08 -7.55 3.58
N THR A 32 -14.39 -8.67 3.76
CA THR A 32 -13.59 -8.97 4.96
C THR A 32 -12.15 -9.32 4.56
N PRO A 33 -11.14 -8.89 5.35
CA PRO A 33 -9.76 -9.19 5.02
C PRO A 33 -9.49 -10.69 5.07
N LYS A 34 -8.82 -11.22 4.04
CA LYS A 34 -8.36 -12.62 3.96
C LYS A 34 -6.87 -12.74 4.25
N TYR A 35 -6.13 -11.65 4.10
CA TYR A 35 -4.68 -11.56 4.28
C TYR A 35 -4.32 -10.26 4.98
N ALA A 36 -3.08 -10.16 5.45
CA ALA A 36 -2.55 -8.91 5.98
C ALA A 36 -2.39 -7.87 4.86
N ILE A 37 -2.71 -6.60 5.16
CA ILE A 37 -2.46 -5.50 4.22
C ILE A 37 -0.97 -5.46 3.85
N GLY A 38 -0.68 -5.31 2.56
CA GLY A 38 0.68 -5.33 2.01
C GLY A 38 1.25 -6.74 1.83
N GLU A 39 0.49 -7.81 2.10
CA GLU A 39 0.98 -9.18 1.87
C GLU A 39 1.30 -9.42 0.41
N LYS A 40 2.46 -10.03 0.14
CA LYS A 40 2.97 -10.29 -1.22
C LYS A 40 2.45 -11.62 -1.77
N LEU A 41 2.02 -11.59 -3.02
CA LEU A 41 1.74 -12.76 -3.84
C LEU A 41 2.58 -12.67 -5.11
N GLU A 42 3.39 -13.68 -5.39
CA GLU A 42 4.21 -13.77 -6.60
C GLU A 42 3.78 -15.00 -7.40
N LEU A 43 3.49 -14.79 -8.69
CA LEU A 43 3.08 -15.84 -9.60
C LEU A 43 4.27 -16.41 -10.38
N ALA A 44 4.10 -17.62 -10.92
CA ALA A 44 5.14 -18.30 -11.70
C ALA A 44 5.50 -17.58 -13.00
N ASP A 45 4.62 -16.71 -13.51
CA ASP A 45 4.82 -15.89 -14.70
C ASP A 45 5.56 -14.57 -14.42
N GLY A 46 5.97 -14.33 -13.17
CA GLY A 46 6.71 -13.15 -12.72
C GLY A 46 5.83 -11.97 -12.34
N ARG A 47 4.51 -12.07 -12.43
CA ARG A 47 3.63 -11.03 -11.88
C ARG A 47 3.67 -11.05 -10.36
N VAL A 48 3.70 -9.84 -9.77
CA VAL A 48 3.67 -9.65 -8.32
C VAL A 48 2.45 -8.84 -7.95
N PHE A 49 1.82 -9.22 -6.85
CA PHE A 49 0.64 -8.54 -6.30
C PHE A 49 0.85 -8.23 -4.83
N ARG A 50 0.15 -7.20 -4.36
CA ARG A 50 0.04 -6.84 -2.95
C ARG A 50 -1.43 -6.82 -2.53
N TYR A 51 -1.70 -7.33 -1.34
CA TYR A 51 -3.05 -7.35 -0.80
C TYR A 51 -3.40 -5.98 -0.22
N GLY A 52 -4.57 -5.44 -0.55
CA GLY A 52 -4.96 -4.11 -0.12
C GLY A 52 -6.46 -3.94 0.08
N TYR A 53 -6.84 -2.72 0.48
CA TYR A 53 -8.20 -2.29 0.79
C TYR A 53 -8.51 -0.99 0.06
N THR A 54 -9.66 -0.93 -0.61
CA THR A 54 -10.11 0.25 -1.36
C THR A 54 -10.96 1.17 -0.49
N ALA A 55 -10.71 2.47 -0.54
CA ALA A 55 -11.59 3.46 0.08
C ALA A 55 -12.88 3.71 -0.72
N GLY A 56 -12.78 3.61 -2.05
CA GLY A 56 -13.87 3.84 -2.99
C GLY A 56 -14.00 2.74 -4.03
N ALA A 57 -15.04 2.79 -4.85
CA ALA A 57 -15.15 1.93 -6.02
C ALA A 57 -14.11 2.33 -7.07
N ILE A 58 -13.39 1.35 -7.63
CA ILE A 58 -12.32 1.56 -8.60
C ILE A 58 -12.54 0.60 -9.77
N ASN A 59 -12.49 1.11 -11.00
CA ASN A 59 -12.56 0.27 -12.18
C ASN A 59 -11.27 -0.55 -12.38
N ARG A 60 -11.38 -1.67 -13.12
CA ARG A 60 -10.23 -2.48 -13.53
C ARG A 60 -9.30 -1.72 -14.48
N GLY A 61 -8.02 -2.09 -14.47
CA GLY A 61 -7.02 -1.52 -15.38
C GLY A 61 -6.65 -0.08 -15.03
N LEU A 62 -6.79 0.34 -13.78
CA LEU A 62 -6.38 1.65 -13.31
C LEU A 62 -5.17 1.56 -12.39
N LEU A 63 -4.30 2.53 -12.50
CA LEU A 63 -3.28 2.81 -11.50
C LEU A 63 -3.94 3.30 -10.21
N VAL A 64 -3.41 2.84 -9.09
CA VAL A 64 -3.90 3.21 -7.77
C VAL A 64 -2.79 3.74 -6.88
N SER A 65 -3.16 4.59 -5.93
CA SER A 65 -2.31 5.14 -4.88
C SER A 65 -3.01 5.07 -3.53
N GLN A 66 -2.23 5.22 -2.46
CA GLN A 66 -2.82 5.47 -1.15
C GLN A 66 -3.54 6.83 -1.16
N ASP A 67 -4.69 6.94 -0.50
CA ASP A 67 -5.35 8.21 -0.26
C ASP A 67 -4.55 9.04 0.74
N VAL A 68 -3.78 10.01 0.24
CA VAL A 68 -2.94 10.90 1.06
C VAL A 68 -3.73 12.03 1.74
N SER A 69 -5.00 12.24 1.36
CA SER A 69 -5.87 13.23 2.02
C SER A 69 -6.36 12.75 3.37
N SER A 70 -6.15 11.48 3.68
CA SER A 70 -6.62 10.83 4.90
C SER A 70 -5.56 10.85 6.01
N THR A 71 -5.97 10.37 7.16
CA THR A 71 -5.16 10.18 8.37
C THR A 71 -4.00 9.18 8.23
N CYS A 72 -3.72 8.72 7.00
CA CYS A 72 -2.68 7.73 6.71
C CYS A 72 -1.25 8.29 6.74
N LEU A 73 -1.10 9.61 6.65
CA LEU A 73 0.19 10.30 6.81
C LEU A 73 0.04 11.28 7.98
N VAL A 74 0.73 11.02 9.06
CA VAL A 74 0.72 11.89 10.25
C VAL A 74 2.16 12.15 10.62
N GLU A 75 2.54 13.42 10.60
CA GLU A 75 3.75 13.91 11.24
C GLU A 75 3.32 14.67 12.50
N THR A 76 4.00 14.43 13.61
CA THR A 76 3.70 15.09 14.86
C THR A 76 4.98 15.66 15.45
N ASP A 77 5.06 16.97 15.46
CA ASP A 77 6.02 17.67 16.30
C ASP A 77 5.57 17.48 17.75
N ASN A 78 6.44 16.92 18.58
CA ASN A 78 6.15 16.64 19.98
C ASN A 78 4.89 15.77 20.19
N ALA A 79 4.80 14.64 19.51
CA ALA A 79 3.76 13.67 19.78
C ALA A 79 3.77 13.34 21.26
N VAL A 80 2.72 13.75 21.96
CA VAL A 80 2.64 13.50 23.40
C VAL A 80 2.45 12.00 23.62
N ILE A 81 3.57 11.32 23.72
CA ILE A 81 3.61 9.93 24.13
C ILE A 81 3.11 9.90 25.57
N ALA A 82 1.96 9.31 25.77
CA ALA A 82 1.43 9.14 27.11
C ALA A 82 2.15 8.01 27.81
N ALA A 83 2.98 8.36 28.76
CA ALA A 83 3.55 7.38 29.67
C ALA A 83 2.55 7.08 30.78
N SER A 84 1.73 6.03 30.64
CA SER A 84 0.97 5.49 31.78
C SER A 84 0.52 4.05 31.56
N GLY A 85 0.77 3.19 32.52
CA GLY A 85 0.25 1.82 32.57
C GLY A 85 0.87 0.89 31.52
N ASP A 86 0.04 0.05 30.93
CA ASP A 86 0.44 -0.99 29.97
C ASP A 86 0.91 -0.41 28.61
N PHE A 87 0.78 0.88 28.39
CA PHE A 87 1.12 1.59 27.16
C PHE A 87 2.37 2.46 27.31
N SER A 88 3.38 1.96 28.01
CA SER A 88 4.63 2.68 28.18
C SER A 88 5.49 2.62 26.91
N PRO A 89 6.04 3.76 26.43
CA PRO A 89 7.00 3.80 25.32
C PRO A 89 8.40 3.31 25.74
N ALA A 90 8.50 2.48 26.74
CA ALA A 90 9.76 1.93 27.23
C ALA A 90 10.40 0.98 26.20
N ALA A 91 11.72 0.83 26.28
CA ALA A 91 12.43 -0.18 25.51
C ALA A 91 11.83 -1.58 25.76
N ASN A 92 11.76 -2.38 24.70
CA ASN A 92 11.10 -3.70 24.64
C ASN A 92 9.55 -3.68 24.67
N SER A 93 8.89 -2.52 24.74
CA SER A 93 7.44 -2.43 24.55
C SER A 93 7.07 -2.65 23.07
N LYS A 94 5.92 -3.29 22.84
CA LYS A 94 5.29 -3.42 21.50
C LYS A 94 4.01 -2.59 21.38
N GLN A 95 3.73 -1.77 22.36
CA GLN A 95 2.55 -0.93 22.41
C GLN A 95 2.82 0.38 23.12
N PHE A 96 2.19 1.45 22.65
CA PHE A 96 2.26 2.77 23.27
C PHE A 96 1.04 3.59 22.83
N GLN A 97 0.84 4.74 23.48
CA GLN A 97 -0.26 5.66 23.18
C GLN A 97 0.26 6.97 22.59
N LEU A 98 -0.44 7.47 21.58
CA LEU A 98 -0.25 8.79 21.02
C LEU A 98 -1.46 9.67 21.27
N THR A 99 -1.25 10.96 21.53
CA THR A 99 -2.31 11.96 21.53
C THR A 99 -2.44 12.51 20.12
N LEU A 100 -3.50 12.12 19.41
CA LEU A 100 -3.77 12.54 18.05
C LEU A 100 -5.27 12.76 17.83
N GLY A 101 -5.59 13.53 16.77
CA GLY A 101 -6.95 13.80 16.33
C GLY A 101 -7.68 12.53 15.83
N SER A 102 -8.74 12.71 15.06
CA SER A 102 -9.64 11.63 14.64
C SER A 102 -8.94 10.59 13.72
N ILE A 103 -8.55 9.47 14.30
CA ILE A 103 -8.00 8.29 13.63
C ILE A 103 -8.98 7.15 13.81
N SER A 104 -9.24 6.38 12.74
CA SER A 104 -10.06 5.17 12.83
C SER A 104 -9.22 3.95 13.24
N ALA A 105 -9.89 2.90 13.70
CA ALA A 105 -9.19 1.65 14.00
C ALA A 105 -8.55 1.08 12.72
N ASP A 106 -7.32 0.62 12.85
CA ASP A 106 -6.51 -0.01 11.80
C ASP A 106 -6.14 0.88 10.59
N ASP A 107 -6.36 2.21 10.64
CA ASP A 107 -5.92 3.14 9.60
C ASP A 107 -4.41 3.04 9.29
N TRP A 108 -3.62 2.64 10.29
CA TRP A 108 -2.16 2.48 10.17
C TRP A 108 -1.68 1.03 10.06
N ALA A 109 -2.61 0.08 10.03
CA ALA A 109 -2.24 -1.34 9.98
C ALA A 109 -1.37 -1.67 8.75
N GLY A 110 -0.22 -2.33 9.00
CA GLY A 110 0.75 -2.66 7.96
C GLY A 110 1.64 -1.49 7.52
N GLY A 111 1.43 -0.29 8.07
CA GLY A 111 2.27 0.89 7.88
C GLY A 111 3.49 0.92 8.79
N TYR A 112 4.11 2.08 8.91
CA TYR A 112 5.35 2.28 9.63
C TYR A 112 5.27 3.49 10.57
N LEU A 113 5.83 3.32 11.75
CA LEU A 113 6.19 4.37 12.67
C LEU A 113 7.67 4.70 12.46
N GLN A 114 7.99 5.96 12.28
CA GLN A 114 9.36 6.49 12.15
C GLN A 114 9.61 7.48 13.26
N ILE A 115 10.77 7.39 13.89
CA ILE A 115 11.21 8.37 14.90
C ILE A 115 12.10 9.36 14.17
N THR A 116 11.66 10.61 14.12
CA THR A 116 12.28 11.65 13.29
C THR A 116 13.24 12.56 14.06
N ASP A 117 13.06 12.67 15.38
CA ASP A 117 13.96 13.44 16.23
C ASP A 117 13.97 12.92 17.68
N ASP A 118 14.98 13.34 18.46
CA ASP A 118 15.22 13.05 19.87
C ASP A 118 15.42 11.54 20.17
N ALA A 119 14.93 11.06 21.31
CA ALA A 119 15.16 9.70 21.77
C ALA A 119 14.57 8.67 20.80
N GLY A 120 15.43 7.83 20.22
CA GLY A 120 15.05 6.83 19.23
C GLY A 120 15.15 7.28 17.77
N GLU A 121 15.63 8.50 17.49
CA GLU A 121 15.83 9.04 16.12
C GLU A 121 16.47 8.00 15.19
N GLY A 122 15.92 7.92 13.97
CA GLY A 122 16.34 6.99 12.92
C GLY A 122 15.80 5.56 13.06
N HIS A 123 15.07 5.23 14.12
CA HIS A 123 14.39 3.95 14.23
C HIS A 123 13.08 3.95 13.46
N GLN A 124 12.77 2.78 12.87
CA GLN A 124 11.52 2.51 12.18
C GLN A 124 10.91 1.21 12.70
N TYR A 125 9.61 1.22 12.93
CA TYR A 125 8.87 0.06 13.43
C TYR A 125 7.63 -0.19 12.57
N ARG A 126 7.38 -1.44 12.22
CA ARG A 126 6.17 -1.82 11.50
C ARG A 126 4.97 -1.85 12.44
N ILE A 127 3.89 -1.16 12.06
CA ILE A 127 2.65 -1.10 12.82
C ILE A 127 1.82 -2.36 12.52
N LYS A 128 1.39 -3.02 13.57
CA LYS A 128 0.50 -4.19 13.49
C LYS A 128 -0.96 -3.76 13.38
N SER A 129 -1.36 -2.82 14.25
CA SER A 129 -2.72 -2.29 14.33
C SER A 129 -2.72 -1.00 15.14
N ASN A 130 -3.79 -0.25 15.08
CA ASN A 130 -4.07 0.87 15.99
C ASN A 130 -5.54 0.87 16.40
N SER A 131 -5.84 1.45 17.57
CA SER A 131 -7.22 1.72 17.99
C SER A 131 -7.77 2.95 17.28
N ALA A 132 -9.09 3.12 17.30
CA ALA A 132 -9.68 4.41 17.03
C ALA A 132 -9.31 5.41 18.15
N THR A 133 -9.27 6.70 17.83
CA THR A 133 -9.08 7.77 18.82
C THR A 133 -10.14 7.68 19.92
N GLY A 134 -9.68 7.65 21.16
CA GLY A 134 -10.56 7.61 22.33
C GLY A 134 -11.16 6.25 22.65
N ALA A 135 -10.75 5.18 21.98
CA ALA A 135 -11.29 3.82 22.22
C ALA A 135 -11.00 3.32 23.64
N THR A 136 -9.79 3.57 24.16
CA THR A 136 -9.37 3.18 25.51
C THR A 136 -9.17 4.38 26.41
N THR A 137 -8.58 5.45 25.90
CA THR A 137 -8.33 6.70 26.64
C THR A 137 -8.73 7.90 25.77
N SER A 138 -9.55 8.79 26.32
CA SER A 138 -10.06 9.97 25.59
C SER A 138 -8.93 10.76 24.92
N GLY A 139 -9.07 11.03 23.61
CA GLY A 139 -8.12 11.79 22.81
C GLY A 139 -6.82 11.06 22.48
N LYS A 140 -6.74 9.74 22.72
CA LYS A 140 -5.53 8.95 22.47
C LYS A 140 -5.80 7.81 21.51
N VAL A 141 -4.74 7.40 20.80
CA VAL A 141 -4.68 6.25 19.90
C VAL A 141 -3.70 5.25 20.47
N ASP A 142 -4.11 4.01 20.62
CA ASP A 142 -3.22 2.91 21.00
C ASP A 142 -2.57 2.35 19.73
N VAL A 143 -1.25 2.27 19.72
CA VAL A 143 -0.47 1.73 18.61
C VAL A 143 0.18 0.43 19.03
N TYR A 144 0.02 -0.60 18.21
CA TYR A 144 0.61 -1.93 18.41
C TYR A 144 1.62 -2.21 17.31
N LEU A 145 2.81 -2.64 17.69
CA LEU A 145 3.94 -2.90 16.79
C LEU A 145 4.18 -4.42 16.61
N TYR A 146 4.74 -4.79 15.47
CA TYR A 146 5.26 -6.15 15.26
C TYR A 146 6.53 -6.38 16.08
N ASP A 147 7.45 -5.39 16.09
CA ASP A 147 8.74 -5.45 16.74
C ASP A 147 8.78 -4.56 17.98
N PRO A 148 9.56 -4.91 19.00
CA PRO A 148 9.67 -4.10 20.20
C PRO A 148 10.48 -2.82 19.94
N ILE A 149 10.10 -1.73 20.62
CA ILE A 149 10.85 -0.47 20.68
C ILE A 149 12.24 -0.76 21.23
N GLN A 150 13.30 -0.32 20.52
CA GLN A 150 14.69 -0.58 20.90
C GLN A 150 15.20 0.44 21.92
N VAL A 151 14.78 1.69 21.79
CA VAL A 151 15.15 2.81 22.67
C VAL A 151 13.87 3.38 23.27
N ALA A 152 13.84 3.59 24.58
CA ALA A 152 12.69 4.23 25.22
C ALA A 152 12.43 5.60 24.61
N LEU A 153 11.20 5.84 24.16
CA LEU A 153 10.78 7.13 23.62
C LEU A 153 10.37 8.06 24.78
N THR A 154 10.49 9.35 24.54
CA THR A 154 10.17 10.40 25.50
C THR A 154 9.05 11.30 24.96
N THR A 155 8.57 12.24 25.76
CA THR A 155 7.60 13.24 25.31
C THR A 155 8.21 14.26 24.35
N ALA A 156 9.54 14.25 24.18
CA ALA A 156 10.25 15.08 23.21
C ALA A 156 10.53 14.36 21.89
N SER A 157 10.31 13.03 21.81
CA SER A 157 10.52 12.27 20.58
C SER A 157 9.48 12.67 19.53
N ASP A 158 9.96 13.08 18.35
CA ASP A 158 9.11 13.37 17.21
C ASP A 158 8.86 12.10 16.40
N LEU A 159 7.63 11.96 15.93
CA LEU A 159 7.15 10.76 15.27
C LEU A 159 6.50 11.10 13.94
N ALA A 160 6.78 10.30 12.92
CA ALA A 160 5.99 10.24 11.70
C ALA A 160 5.32 8.86 11.56
N VAL A 161 4.07 8.84 11.17
CA VAL A 161 3.37 7.62 10.82
C VAL A 161 3.07 7.65 9.34
N THR A 162 3.53 6.62 8.65
CA THR A 162 3.17 6.36 7.25
C THR A 162 2.28 5.13 7.22
N GLY A 163 1.03 5.28 6.84
CA GLY A 163 0.10 4.17 6.64
C GLY A 163 0.59 3.21 5.56
N SER A 164 -0.06 2.06 5.43
CA SER A 164 0.27 1.11 4.37
C SER A 164 -0.11 1.68 3.01
N LEU A 165 0.78 1.60 2.04
CA LEU A 165 0.52 2.01 0.65
C LEU A 165 -0.64 1.26 -0.01
N TRP A 166 -1.08 0.16 0.60
CA TRP A 166 -2.19 -0.68 0.14
C TRP A 166 -3.43 -0.60 1.03
N TYR A 167 -3.51 0.38 1.93
CA TYR A 167 -4.70 0.67 2.72
C TYR A 167 -5.32 2.01 2.30
N ASN A 168 -6.65 2.07 2.22
CA ASN A 168 -7.39 3.21 1.66
C ASN A 168 -6.96 3.59 0.24
N VAL A 169 -6.85 2.58 -0.62
CA VAL A 169 -6.42 2.76 -2.01
C VAL A 169 -7.52 3.45 -2.82
N VAL A 170 -7.11 4.43 -3.61
CA VAL A 170 -7.94 5.19 -4.56
C VAL A 170 -7.32 5.19 -5.95
N GLY A 171 -8.06 5.60 -6.99
CA GLY A 171 -7.47 5.84 -8.30
C GLY A 171 -6.38 6.91 -8.22
N ALA A 172 -5.20 6.62 -8.76
CA ALA A 172 -4.07 7.55 -8.72
C ALA A 172 -4.38 8.80 -9.57
N THR A 173 -4.06 9.99 -9.04
CA THR A 173 -4.24 11.27 -9.73
C THR A 173 -2.91 12.01 -9.76
N ALA A 174 -2.49 12.51 -10.92
CA ALA A 174 -1.27 13.31 -11.03
C ALA A 174 -1.41 14.68 -10.35
N GLY A 175 -0.28 15.31 -10.04
CA GLY A 175 -0.20 16.67 -9.52
C GLY A 175 -0.22 16.78 -8.00
N THR A 176 -0.32 15.71 -7.27
CA THR A 176 -0.14 15.63 -5.83
C THR A 176 0.75 14.43 -5.49
N ASP A 177 1.44 14.46 -4.40
CA ASP A 177 2.55 13.61 -3.94
C ASP A 177 2.23 12.10 -3.86
N TYR A 178 1.77 11.50 -4.95
CA TYR A 178 1.32 10.12 -4.95
C TYR A 178 2.45 9.13 -5.24
N ILE A 179 2.53 8.11 -4.40
CA ILE A 179 3.25 6.88 -4.70
C ILE A 179 2.25 5.92 -5.32
N VAL A 180 2.44 5.60 -6.60
CA VAL A 180 1.61 4.58 -7.25
C VAL A 180 1.86 3.23 -6.59
N SER A 181 0.82 2.66 -6.00
CA SER A 181 0.90 1.43 -5.20
C SER A 181 0.58 0.17 -6.01
N GLY A 182 -0.03 0.29 -7.18
CA GLY A 182 -0.34 -0.88 -8.02
C GLY A 182 -1.33 -0.60 -9.14
N VAL A 183 -1.79 -1.68 -9.76
CA VAL A 183 -2.80 -1.71 -10.83
C VAL A 183 -3.93 -2.63 -10.42
N THR A 184 -5.17 -2.23 -10.66
CA THR A 184 -6.37 -3.04 -10.40
C THR A 184 -6.54 -4.12 -11.46
N PRO A 185 -6.50 -5.44 -11.12
CA PRO A 185 -6.78 -6.51 -12.08
C PRO A 185 -8.28 -6.70 -12.33
N ILE A 186 -9.13 -6.22 -11.41
CA ILE A 186 -10.59 -6.26 -11.46
C ILE A 186 -11.17 -4.90 -11.07
N SER A 187 -12.46 -4.69 -11.31
CA SER A 187 -13.18 -3.58 -10.68
C SER A 187 -13.47 -3.93 -9.22
N PHE A 188 -13.22 -2.99 -8.33
CA PHE A 188 -13.45 -3.13 -6.89
C PHE A 188 -14.70 -2.37 -6.45
N THR A 189 -15.46 -2.99 -5.59
CA THR A 189 -16.50 -2.34 -4.79
C THR A 189 -15.84 -1.49 -3.70
N ALA A 190 -16.43 -0.35 -3.35
CA ALA A 190 -15.94 0.48 -2.25
C ALA A 190 -15.86 -0.31 -0.93
N ASN A 191 -14.79 -0.11 -0.17
CA ASN A 191 -14.54 -0.76 1.11
C ASN A 191 -14.35 -2.29 1.01
N TYR A 192 -13.76 -2.76 -0.09
CA TYR A 192 -13.44 -4.17 -0.32
C TYR A 192 -11.94 -4.41 -0.38
N TYR A 193 -11.56 -5.65 -0.10
CA TYR A 193 -10.18 -6.13 -0.09
C TYR A 193 -9.88 -6.95 -1.35
N GLY A 194 -8.67 -6.85 -1.86
CA GLY A 194 -8.20 -7.66 -2.97
C GLY A 194 -6.75 -7.44 -3.32
N TRP A 195 -6.34 -7.96 -4.47
CA TRP A 195 -4.97 -7.94 -4.92
C TRP A 195 -4.73 -6.84 -5.96
N PHE A 196 -3.68 -6.05 -5.77
CA PHE A 196 -3.20 -5.03 -6.70
C PHE A 196 -1.89 -5.46 -7.32
N GLN A 197 -1.78 -5.39 -8.64
CA GLN A 197 -0.56 -5.82 -9.34
C GLN A 197 0.52 -4.75 -9.24
N THR A 198 1.73 -5.14 -8.83
CA THR A 198 2.87 -4.23 -8.63
C THR A 198 4.04 -4.48 -9.57
N ALA A 199 4.12 -5.67 -10.21
CA ALA A 199 5.16 -6.00 -11.17
C ALA A 199 4.67 -6.94 -12.27
N GLY A 200 5.45 -7.07 -13.34
CA GLY A 200 5.14 -7.86 -14.53
C GLY A 200 4.33 -7.08 -15.56
N ILE A 201 3.68 -7.76 -16.49
CA ILE A 201 2.86 -7.13 -17.52
C ILE A 201 1.45 -6.91 -16.97
N ALA A 202 0.99 -5.66 -17.03
CA ALA A 202 -0.37 -5.25 -16.63
C ALA A 202 -1.08 -4.56 -17.80
N THR A 203 -2.41 -4.59 -17.77
CA THR A 203 -3.24 -3.84 -18.72
C THR A 203 -3.77 -2.60 -18.01
N ILE A 204 -3.47 -1.41 -18.53
CA ILE A 204 -3.78 -0.12 -17.91
C ILE A 204 -4.48 0.79 -18.90
N LEU A 205 -5.45 1.58 -18.42
CA LEU A 205 -6.13 2.61 -19.21
C LEU A 205 -5.10 3.64 -19.70
N SER A 206 -5.17 4.00 -20.96
CA SER A 206 -4.37 5.07 -21.57
C SER A 206 -5.23 6.30 -21.82
N ASP A 207 -4.70 7.47 -21.47
CA ASP A 207 -5.29 8.79 -21.74
C ASP A 207 -4.93 9.31 -23.13
N THR A 208 -3.80 8.87 -23.67
CA THR A 208 -3.25 9.34 -24.94
C THR A 208 -2.97 8.17 -25.89
N ALA A 209 -2.75 8.46 -27.16
CA ALA A 209 -2.21 7.49 -28.09
C ALA A 209 -0.77 7.12 -27.70
N ILE A 210 -0.50 5.82 -27.60
CA ILE A 210 0.77 5.25 -27.13
C ILE A 210 1.31 4.30 -28.20
N ALA A 211 2.61 4.29 -28.41
CA ALA A 211 3.29 3.34 -29.27
C ALA A 211 4.06 2.30 -28.42
N ILE A 212 4.31 1.13 -29.02
CA ILE A 212 5.13 0.09 -28.38
C ILE A 212 6.55 0.63 -28.14
N GLY A 213 7.04 0.47 -26.91
CA GLY A 213 8.35 0.94 -26.46
C GLY A 213 8.32 2.32 -25.78
N ASP A 214 7.20 3.01 -25.78
CA ASP A 214 7.07 4.30 -25.11
C ASP A 214 7.23 4.18 -23.59
N ASN A 215 7.87 5.19 -23.01
CA ASN A 215 7.93 5.39 -21.56
C ASN A 215 6.62 5.99 -21.07
N LEU A 216 6.07 5.41 -20.03
CA LEU A 216 4.76 5.79 -19.49
C LEU A 216 4.86 6.37 -18.09
N THR A 217 4.09 7.42 -17.86
CA THR A 217 3.88 8.04 -16.56
C THR A 217 2.39 8.02 -16.17
N LEU A 218 2.06 8.50 -14.98
CA LEU A 218 0.67 8.72 -14.56
C LEU A 218 0.07 9.87 -15.35
N SER A 219 -1.17 9.71 -15.84
CA SER A 219 -1.87 10.74 -16.60
C SER A 219 -2.20 11.96 -15.75
N ASP A 220 -1.99 13.15 -16.30
CA ASP A 220 -2.39 14.44 -15.71
C ASP A 220 -3.88 14.72 -15.86
N GLY A 221 -4.55 14.10 -16.83
CA GLY A 221 -5.93 14.37 -17.20
C GLY A 221 -6.94 13.34 -16.70
N VAL A 222 -6.55 12.07 -16.62
CA VAL A 222 -7.47 10.95 -16.34
C VAL A 222 -6.99 10.13 -15.15
N THR A 223 -7.77 10.14 -14.09
CA THR A 223 -7.48 9.38 -12.86
C THR A 223 -7.21 7.90 -13.15
N GLY A 224 -6.08 7.40 -12.70
CA GLY A 224 -5.66 6.01 -12.85
C GLY A 224 -5.21 5.59 -14.24
N ALA A 225 -5.17 6.50 -15.22
CA ALA A 225 -4.66 6.23 -16.55
C ALA A 225 -3.14 6.47 -16.65
N VAL A 226 -2.53 5.97 -17.70
CA VAL A 226 -1.16 6.31 -18.10
C VAL A 226 -1.18 7.25 -19.31
N GLN A 227 -0.12 8.05 -19.43
CA GLN A 227 0.20 8.88 -20.59
C GLN A 227 1.67 8.72 -20.98
N LEU A 228 2.06 9.30 -22.11
CA LEU A 228 3.47 9.42 -22.49
C LEU A 228 4.22 10.22 -21.43
N LYS A 229 5.38 9.72 -21.01
CA LYS A 229 6.30 10.47 -20.16
C LYS A 229 7.02 11.49 -21.03
N ASP A 230 6.74 12.77 -20.83
CA ASP A 230 7.31 13.88 -21.62
C ASP A 230 8.28 14.76 -20.82
N ALA A 231 8.31 14.63 -19.48
CA ALA A 231 9.25 15.33 -18.63
C ALA A 231 10.15 14.37 -17.81
N GLU A 232 11.40 14.78 -17.57
CA GLU A 232 12.34 13.98 -16.76
C GLU A 232 11.91 13.88 -15.29
N THR A 233 11.20 14.88 -14.80
CA THR A 233 10.69 14.95 -13.41
C THR A 233 9.53 14.00 -13.13
N GLU A 234 8.87 13.50 -14.17
CA GLU A 234 7.76 12.55 -14.01
C GLU A 234 8.25 11.16 -13.61
N PRO A 235 7.55 10.45 -12.73
CA PRO A 235 7.89 9.09 -12.36
C PRO A 235 7.66 8.14 -13.55
N LEU A 236 8.57 7.19 -13.74
CA LEU A 236 8.40 6.13 -14.73
C LEU A 236 7.50 5.03 -14.13
N ILE A 237 6.36 4.79 -14.75
CA ILE A 237 5.46 3.67 -14.40
C ILE A 237 5.91 2.39 -15.11
N GLY A 238 6.29 2.49 -16.36
CA GLY A 238 6.73 1.35 -17.15
C GLY A 238 6.87 1.66 -18.64
N TYR A 239 6.96 0.59 -19.42
CA TYR A 239 7.11 0.65 -20.88
C TYR A 239 5.92 -0.03 -21.55
N ALA A 240 5.41 0.60 -22.61
CA ALA A 240 4.37 0.01 -23.43
C ALA A 240 4.89 -1.24 -24.18
N CYS A 241 4.30 -2.39 -23.94
CA CYS A 241 4.59 -3.63 -24.67
C CYS A 241 3.49 -4.02 -25.67
N PHE A 242 2.32 -3.42 -25.54
CA PHE A 242 1.20 -3.48 -26.47
C PHE A 242 0.49 -2.14 -26.46
N ALA A 243 0.11 -1.65 -27.62
CA ALA A 243 -0.65 -0.41 -27.79
C ALA A 243 -1.83 -0.66 -28.72
N PRO A 244 -3.04 -0.18 -28.38
CA PRO A 244 -4.18 -0.18 -29.30
C PRO A 244 -4.00 0.90 -30.38
N ASP A 245 -4.78 0.81 -31.45
CA ASP A 245 -4.75 1.80 -32.55
C ASP A 245 -5.36 3.17 -32.13
N ASP A 246 -6.11 3.19 -31.02
CA ASP A 246 -6.73 4.38 -30.43
C ASP A 246 -6.53 4.41 -28.90
N SER A 247 -7.05 5.46 -28.25
CA SER A 247 -7.04 5.53 -26.77
C SER A 247 -7.86 4.37 -26.19
N GLY A 248 -7.28 3.64 -25.24
CA GLY A 248 -7.88 2.47 -24.65
C GLY A 248 -6.97 1.87 -23.59
N HIS A 249 -7.00 0.56 -23.41
CA HIS A 249 -6.11 -0.12 -22.50
C HIS A 249 -4.83 -0.54 -23.20
N VAL A 250 -3.68 -0.18 -22.63
CA VAL A 250 -2.34 -0.50 -23.10
C VAL A 250 -1.72 -1.59 -22.25
N GLY A 251 -0.93 -2.48 -22.85
CA GLY A 251 -0.11 -3.45 -22.12
C GLY A 251 1.18 -2.79 -21.64
N VAL A 252 1.45 -2.81 -20.36
CA VAL A 252 2.59 -2.15 -19.73
C VAL A 252 3.46 -3.14 -18.98
N VAL A 253 4.76 -3.14 -19.25
CA VAL A 253 5.76 -3.77 -18.38
C VAL A 253 6.01 -2.81 -17.23
N LEU A 254 5.48 -3.14 -16.05
CA LEU A 254 5.56 -2.29 -14.86
C LEU A 254 7.01 -2.16 -14.38
N GLN A 255 7.41 -0.92 -14.11
CA GLN A 255 8.71 -0.58 -13.53
C GLN A 255 8.52 0.51 -12.48
N GLY A 256 9.30 0.44 -11.40
CA GLY A 256 9.29 1.48 -10.37
C GLY A 256 8.08 1.52 -9.44
N LEU A 257 7.15 0.59 -9.54
CA LEU A 257 6.11 0.45 -8.52
C LEU A 257 6.70 -0.22 -7.27
N VAL A 258 6.08 0.06 -6.12
CA VAL A 258 6.51 -0.49 -4.84
C VAL A 258 6.30 -2.01 -4.85
N ALA A 259 7.37 -2.79 -4.93
CA ALA A 259 7.36 -4.25 -5.10
C ALA A 259 7.53 -5.00 -3.77
#